data_e8832bd9bc73fe3414c0ae600e3b9481
#
_entry.id   e8832bd9bc73fe3414c0ae600e3b9481
#
_cell.length_a   1.000
_cell.length_b   1.000
_cell.length_c   1.000
_cell.angle_alpha   90.00
_cell.angle_beta   90.00
_cell.angle_gamma   90.00
#
_symmetry.space_group_name_H-M   'P 1'
#
loop_
_entity.id
_entity.type
_entity.pdbx_description
1 polymer ?
#
loop_
_entity_poly.entity_id
_entity_poly.type
_entity_poly.pdbx_seq_one_letter_code
_entity_poly.pdbx_strand_id
1 'polypeptide(L)'
;MAKAKHPLVDSLDAFCSDTEAYLEGKPGGPLYGLTFAAKDIFDVEGHVTGGGNPDWKATHSPAEHNAWIVQTLVDAGAAMVGKTHTDELTRGILGENAHYGTPINSKAPGRVPGGSSSGSAAAVAGGLVDFALGSDTGGSVRIPASFCGLYGLRPTHGRIPLVGVLMQAPSYDTIG
;
A
#
# COMPACT_ATOMS: atom_id res chain seq x y z
N MET A 1 3.21 -15.89 -23.37
CA MET A 1 4.17 -16.35 -22.34
C MET A 1 3.57 -16.03 -20.99
N ALA A 2 3.38 -16.99 -20.11
CA ALA A 2 2.88 -16.76 -18.77
C ALA A 2 3.86 -15.84 -18.02
N LYS A 3 3.40 -14.67 -17.57
CA LYS A 3 4.19 -13.76 -16.74
C LYS A 3 4.61 -14.50 -15.48
N ALA A 4 5.89 -14.53 -15.17
CA ALA A 4 6.39 -15.11 -13.93
C ALA A 4 5.79 -14.27 -12.78
N LYS A 5 4.78 -14.80 -12.08
CA LYS A 5 4.31 -14.22 -10.82
C LYS A 5 5.51 -14.22 -9.88
N HIS A 6 5.85 -13.08 -9.30
CA HIS A 6 6.82 -13.05 -8.22
C HIS A 6 6.23 -13.90 -7.08
N PRO A 7 6.88 -14.99 -6.65
CA PRO A 7 6.34 -15.87 -5.62
C PRO A 7 6.51 -15.18 -4.24
N LEU A 8 5.65 -14.20 -3.96
CA LEU A 8 5.63 -13.56 -2.66
C LEU A 8 4.97 -14.51 -1.67
N VAL A 9 5.73 -14.99 -0.69
CA VAL A 9 5.18 -15.68 0.48
C VAL A 9 4.93 -14.62 1.55
N ASP A 10 3.67 -14.23 1.73
CA ASP A 10 3.28 -13.28 2.78
C ASP A 10 3.18 -14.00 4.12
N SER A 11 4.27 -13.96 4.89
CA SER A 11 4.32 -14.51 6.25
C SER A 11 3.86 -13.52 7.33
N LEU A 12 3.49 -12.30 6.95
CA LEU A 12 3.18 -11.20 7.87
C LEU A 12 1.73 -10.73 7.78
N ASP A 13 0.93 -11.35 6.91
CA ASP A 13 -0.44 -10.90 6.62
C ASP A 13 -0.48 -9.41 6.24
N ALA A 14 0.50 -9.01 5.43
CA ALA A 14 0.68 -7.63 5.02
C ALA A 14 -0.13 -7.28 3.76
N PHE A 15 -0.39 -8.27 2.89
CA PHE A 15 -1.04 -8.09 1.60
C PHE A 15 -2.51 -8.53 1.64
N CYS A 16 -3.32 -7.85 0.83
CA CYS A 16 -4.70 -8.23 0.61
C CYS A 16 -4.76 -9.55 -0.15
N SER A 17 -5.18 -10.62 0.53
CA SER A 17 -5.24 -11.99 -0.03
C SER A 17 -6.32 -12.16 -1.09
N ASP A 18 -7.27 -11.23 -1.17
CA ASP A 18 -8.41 -11.22 -2.08
C ASP A 18 -8.17 -10.43 -3.37
N THR A 19 -6.90 -10.05 -3.63
CA THR A 19 -6.48 -9.39 -4.87
C THR A 19 -5.07 -9.81 -5.28
N GLU A 20 -4.88 -10.19 -6.54
CA GLU A 20 -3.60 -10.60 -7.12
C GLU A 20 -3.01 -9.48 -8.01
N ALA A 21 -3.03 -8.24 -7.53
CA ALA A 21 -2.51 -7.10 -8.28
C ALA A 21 -0.98 -7.18 -8.40
N TYR A 22 -0.49 -7.23 -9.63
CA TYR A 22 0.94 -7.22 -9.96
C TYR A 22 1.17 -6.35 -11.20
N LEU A 23 2.16 -5.47 -11.15
CA LEU A 23 2.60 -4.66 -12.28
C LEU A 23 4.10 -4.81 -12.46
N GLU A 24 4.52 -5.23 -13.64
CA GLU A 24 5.94 -5.31 -13.99
C GLU A 24 6.51 -3.92 -14.24
N GLY A 25 7.68 -3.63 -13.65
CA GLY A 25 8.38 -2.38 -13.85
C GLY A 25 8.94 -2.25 -15.27
N LYS A 26 8.92 -1.05 -15.84
CA LYS A 26 9.52 -0.82 -17.16
C LYS A 26 11.04 -1.00 -17.09
N PRO A 27 11.66 -1.69 -18.07
CA PRO A 27 13.11 -1.87 -18.06
C PRO A 27 13.86 -0.55 -18.18
N GLY A 28 15.00 -0.44 -17.51
CA GLY A 28 15.98 0.67 -17.70
C GLY A 28 15.67 1.97 -16.96
N GLY A 29 14.62 2.01 -16.14
CA GLY A 29 14.34 3.18 -15.29
C GLY A 29 15.22 3.23 -14.02
N PRO A 30 15.26 4.38 -13.31
CA PRO A 30 16.10 4.58 -12.13
C PRO A 30 15.73 3.66 -10.95
N LEU A 31 14.53 3.07 -10.96
CA LEU A 31 14.05 2.13 -9.94
C LEU A 31 14.01 0.68 -10.46
N TYR A 32 14.63 0.41 -11.61
CA TYR A 32 14.61 -0.92 -12.20
C TYR A 32 15.24 -1.96 -11.28
N GLY A 33 14.51 -3.05 -11.04
CA GLY A 33 14.92 -4.12 -10.13
C GLY A 33 14.46 -3.94 -8.67
N LEU A 34 13.87 -2.80 -8.33
CA LEU A 34 13.22 -2.61 -7.03
C LEU A 34 11.76 -3.07 -7.07
N THR A 35 11.28 -3.52 -5.91
CA THR A 35 9.90 -3.93 -5.69
C THR A 35 9.19 -2.99 -4.75
N PHE A 36 7.89 -2.79 -4.98
CA PHE A 36 7.07 -2.02 -4.05
C PHE A 36 5.68 -2.63 -3.84
N ALA A 37 5.07 -2.24 -2.72
CA ALA A 37 3.68 -2.53 -2.41
C ALA A 37 2.87 -1.24 -2.37
N ALA A 38 1.58 -1.30 -2.67
CA ALA A 38 0.68 -0.16 -2.63
C ALA A 38 -0.47 -0.42 -1.65
N LYS A 39 -0.67 0.49 -0.69
CA LYS A 39 -1.84 0.45 0.21
C LYS A 39 -3.13 0.30 -0.58
N ASP A 40 -4.10 -0.46 -0.08
CA ASP A 40 -5.36 -0.73 -0.80
C ASP A 40 -6.32 0.47 -0.84
N ILE A 41 -5.76 1.61 -1.14
CA ILE A 41 -6.44 2.87 -1.48
C ILE A 41 -5.98 3.43 -2.83
N PHE A 42 -4.93 2.84 -3.40
CA PHE A 42 -4.42 3.22 -4.72
C PHE A 42 -5.08 2.38 -5.78
N ASP A 43 -5.61 3.03 -6.80
CA ASP A 43 -6.15 2.35 -7.96
C ASP A 43 -5.06 1.59 -8.72
N VAL A 44 -5.39 0.35 -9.07
CA VAL A 44 -4.61 -0.51 -9.95
C VAL A 44 -5.57 -1.01 -11.03
N GLU A 45 -5.23 -0.77 -12.28
CA GLU A 45 -6.07 -1.12 -13.42
C GLU A 45 -6.54 -2.56 -13.38
N GLY A 46 -7.84 -2.77 -13.54
CA GLY A 46 -8.47 -4.09 -13.49
C GLY A 46 -8.76 -4.63 -12.09
N HIS A 47 -8.40 -3.90 -11.02
CA HIS A 47 -8.65 -4.30 -9.63
C HIS A 47 -9.54 -3.30 -8.91
N VAL A 48 -10.40 -3.80 -8.00
CA VAL A 48 -11.19 -2.92 -7.12
C VAL A 48 -10.31 -2.38 -6.01
N THR A 49 -10.39 -1.08 -5.75
CA THR A 49 -9.78 -0.44 -4.58
C THR A 49 -10.69 -0.63 -3.37
N GLY A 50 -10.32 -1.54 -2.47
CA GLY A 50 -11.17 -2.02 -1.38
C GLY A 50 -11.21 -1.13 -0.14
N GLY A 51 -10.15 -0.34 0.10
CA GLY A 51 -10.10 0.55 1.26
C GLY A 51 -10.19 -0.15 2.61
N GLY A 52 -9.89 -1.45 2.68
CA GLY A 52 -10.02 -2.24 3.91
C GLY A 52 -11.45 -2.51 4.35
N ASN A 53 -12.44 -2.40 3.45
CA ASN A 53 -13.86 -2.65 3.75
C ASN A 53 -14.50 -3.53 2.66
N PRO A 54 -15.05 -4.72 3.01
CA PRO A 54 -15.61 -5.65 2.03
C PRO A 54 -16.90 -5.13 1.37
N ASP A 55 -17.73 -4.36 2.07
CA ASP A 55 -18.96 -3.81 1.50
C ASP A 55 -18.64 -2.69 0.51
N TRP A 56 -17.64 -1.86 0.82
CA TRP A 56 -17.10 -0.90 -0.13
C TRP A 56 -16.60 -1.62 -1.38
N LYS A 57 -15.77 -2.64 -1.22
CA LYS A 57 -15.22 -3.43 -2.33
C LYS A 57 -16.31 -4.07 -3.20
N ALA A 58 -17.38 -4.60 -2.57
CA ALA A 58 -18.48 -5.25 -3.28
C ALA A 58 -19.36 -4.29 -4.10
N THR A 59 -19.34 -3.00 -3.78
CA THR A 59 -20.18 -1.97 -4.41
C THR A 59 -19.45 -1.07 -5.40
N HIS A 60 -18.15 -1.27 -5.58
CA HIS A 60 -17.32 -0.48 -6.50
C HIS A 60 -16.79 -1.34 -7.65
N SER A 61 -16.59 -0.70 -8.79
CA SER A 61 -16.02 -1.34 -9.98
C SER A 61 -14.49 -1.38 -9.94
N PRO A 62 -13.86 -2.31 -10.67
CA PRO A 62 -12.43 -2.25 -10.91
C PRO A 62 -12.00 -0.90 -11.52
N ALA A 63 -10.85 -0.43 -11.13
CA ALA A 63 -10.27 0.80 -11.65
C ALA A 63 -9.95 0.67 -13.15
N GLU A 64 -10.26 1.71 -13.91
CA GLU A 64 -9.96 1.78 -15.34
C GLU A 64 -8.50 2.11 -15.64
N HIS A 65 -7.81 2.74 -14.68
CA HIS A 65 -6.42 3.16 -14.80
C HIS A 65 -5.68 3.00 -13.47
N ASN A 66 -4.37 2.90 -13.54
CA ASN A 66 -3.54 2.97 -12.34
C ASN A 66 -3.58 4.37 -11.71
N ALA A 67 -3.50 4.46 -10.39
CA ALA A 67 -3.22 5.72 -9.71
C ALA A 67 -1.95 6.35 -10.29
N TRP A 68 -1.93 7.68 -10.39
CA TRP A 68 -0.81 8.42 -11.01
C TRP A 68 0.55 8.01 -10.43
N ILE A 69 0.64 7.90 -9.11
CA ILE A 69 1.90 7.53 -8.44
C ILE A 69 2.30 6.08 -8.71
N VAL A 70 1.35 5.16 -8.73
CA VAL A 70 1.59 3.74 -9.05
C VAL A 70 2.17 3.64 -10.47
N GLN A 71 1.53 4.29 -11.45
CA GLN A 71 2.01 4.30 -12.81
C GLN A 71 3.40 4.97 -12.93
N THR A 72 3.63 6.06 -12.21
CA THR A 72 4.92 6.77 -12.20
C THR A 72 6.05 5.86 -11.71
N LEU A 73 5.82 5.08 -10.66
CA LEU A 73 6.84 4.14 -10.13
C LEU A 73 7.09 2.97 -11.08
N VAL A 74 6.04 2.44 -11.68
CA VAL A 74 6.16 1.39 -12.72
C VAL A 74 6.93 1.90 -13.94
N ASP A 75 6.64 3.11 -14.37
CA ASP A 75 7.35 3.76 -15.48
C ASP A 75 8.82 4.05 -15.15
N ALA A 76 9.12 4.31 -13.87
CA ALA A 76 10.49 4.45 -13.37
C ALA A 76 11.23 3.10 -13.19
N GLY A 77 10.56 1.97 -13.37
CA GLY A 77 11.15 0.64 -13.39
C GLY A 77 10.86 -0.23 -12.17
N ALA A 78 10.20 0.28 -11.13
CA ALA A 78 9.86 -0.53 -9.96
C ALA A 78 8.69 -1.49 -10.25
N ALA A 79 8.75 -2.73 -9.77
CA ALA A 79 7.67 -3.69 -9.88
C ALA A 79 6.74 -3.59 -8.67
N MET A 80 5.43 -3.41 -8.90
CA MET A 80 4.42 -3.51 -7.86
C MET A 80 4.07 -4.98 -7.61
N VAL A 81 4.23 -5.47 -6.39
CA VAL A 81 4.04 -6.89 -6.08
C VAL A 81 2.71 -7.20 -5.37
N GLY A 82 1.95 -6.20 -4.97
CA GLY A 82 0.65 -6.41 -4.37
C GLY A 82 0.05 -5.16 -3.74
N LYS A 83 -1.22 -5.28 -3.36
CA LYS A 83 -1.94 -4.29 -2.55
C LYS A 83 -1.86 -4.69 -1.09
N THR A 84 -1.67 -3.73 -0.18
CA THR A 84 -1.46 -3.98 1.25
C THR A 84 -2.63 -3.55 2.10
N HIS A 85 -2.78 -4.20 3.26
CA HIS A 85 -3.82 -3.90 4.23
C HIS A 85 -3.78 -2.45 4.73
N THR A 86 -4.95 -1.96 5.08
CA THR A 86 -5.19 -0.64 5.68
C THR A 86 -6.23 -0.76 6.79
N ASP A 87 -6.20 0.14 7.78
CA ASP A 87 -7.34 0.33 8.66
C ASP A 87 -8.58 0.66 7.81
N GLU A 88 -9.75 0.26 8.26
CA GLU A 88 -11.00 0.41 7.51
C GLU A 88 -11.20 1.85 7.04
N LEU A 89 -11.37 2.03 5.71
CA LEU A 89 -11.50 3.32 5.03
C LEU A 89 -10.46 4.36 5.50
N THR A 90 -9.25 3.88 5.81
CA THR A 90 -8.11 4.66 6.31
C THR A 90 -8.33 5.34 7.67
N ARG A 91 -9.42 4.98 8.39
CA ARG A 91 -9.82 5.62 9.65
C ARG A 91 -9.33 4.83 10.85
N GLY A 92 -8.05 4.93 11.13
CA GLY A 92 -7.39 4.30 12.27
C GLY A 92 -5.91 4.65 12.32
N ILE A 93 -5.27 4.28 13.42
CA ILE A 93 -3.84 4.51 13.67
C ILE A 93 -3.13 3.29 14.25
N LEU A 94 -3.86 2.20 14.51
CA LEU A 94 -3.30 1.01 15.13
C LEU A 94 -2.95 -0.09 14.13
N GLY A 95 -3.55 -0.06 12.94
CA GLY A 95 -3.35 -1.08 11.92
C GLY A 95 -4.23 -2.30 12.11
N GLU A 96 -5.25 -2.19 12.93
CA GLU A 96 -6.24 -3.23 13.16
C GLU A 96 -7.42 -3.05 12.21
N ASN A 97 -7.85 -4.13 11.58
CA ASN A 97 -9.02 -4.14 10.70
C ASN A 97 -9.95 -5.28 11.10
N ALA A 98 -11.21 -4.95 11.38
CA ALA A 98 -12.20 -5.92 11.83
C ALA A 98 -12.53 -7.00 10.78
N HIS A 99 -12.31 -6.73 9.51
CA HIS A 99 -12.64 -7.62 8.40
C HIS A 99 -11.43 -8.44 7.93
N TYR A 100 -10.24 -7.84 7.95
CA TYR A 100 -9.03 -8.39 7.32
C TYR A 100 -7.89 -8.69 8.31
N GLY A 101 -8.13 -8.44 9.61
CA GLY A 101 -7.12 -8.72 10.63
C GLY A 101 -6.07 -7.63 10.81
N THR A 102 -4.94 -8.00 11.37
CA THR A 102 -3.86 -7.09 11.76
C THR A 102 -2.53 -7.63 11.25
N PRO A 103 -1.84 -6.91 10.36
CA PRO A 103 -0.51 -7.30 9.89
C PRO A 103 0.49 -7.44 11.05
N ILE A 104 1.40 -8.39 10.90
CA ILE A 104 2.40 -8.69 11.94
C ILE A 104 3.52 -7.64 11.94
N ASN A 105 3.75 -7.02 13.09
CA ASN A 105 4.92 -6.17 13.31
C ASN A 105 6.16 -7.03 13.58
N SER A 106 6.97 -7.28 12.56
CA SER A 106 8.18 -8.11 12.66
C SER A 106 9.28 -7.49 13.53
N LYS A 107 9.23 -6.18 13.78
CA LYS A 107 10.22 -5.47 14.62
C LYS A 107 9.82 -5.39 16.09
N ALA A 108 8.53 -5.58 16.39
CA ALA A 108 8.00 -5.60 17.73
C ALA A 108 6.92 -6.71 17.86
N PRO A 109 7.31 -7.98 17.95
CA PRO A 109 6.38 -9.11 18.02
C PRO A 109 5.34 -8.94 19.14
N GLY A 110 4.07 -9.22 18.80
CA GLY A 110 2.94 -9.06 19.72
C GLY A 110 2.47 -7.61 19.90
N ARG A 111 2.99 -6.67 19.15
CA ARG A 111 2.52 -5.27 19.09
C ARG A 111 1.89 -4.98 17.74
N VAL A 112 0.95 -4.04 17.72
CA VAL A 112 0.32 -3.56 16.50
C VAL A 112 1.35 -2.89 15.58
N PRO A 113 1.17 -2.95 14.24
CA PRO A 113 2.09 -2.33 13.28
C PRO A 113 1.92 -0.81 13.18
N GLY A 114 0.85 -0.26 13.75
CA GLY A 114 0.42 1.11 13.49
C GLY A 114 -0.32 1.23 12.15
N GLY A 115 -1.03 2.33 11.98
CA GLY A 115 -1.91 2.54 10.81
C GLY A 115 -2.02 4.03 10.40
N SER A 116 -2.80 4.23 9.37
CA SER A 116 -3.62 3.29 8.61
C SER A 116 -2.86 2.53 7.50
N SER A 117 -1.60 2.86 7.18
CA SER A 117 -0.80 2.12 6.18
C SER A 117 -0.07 0.91 6.81
N SER A 118 -0.86 0.07 7.51
CA SER A 118 -0.37 -1.05 8.32
C SER A 118 0.37 -2.12 7.52
N GLY A 119 -0.26 -2.62 6.47
CA GLY A 119 0.34 -3.64 5.62
C GLY A 119 1.57 -3.13 4.85
N SER A 120 1.56 -1.86 4.42
CA SER A 120 2.72 -1.23 3.78
C SER A 120 3.94 -1.23 4.69
N ALA A 121 3.76 -0.83 5.95
CA ALA A 121 4.85 -0.84 6.93
C ALA A 121 5.29 -2.27 7.29
N ALA A 122 4.35 -3.19 7.49
CA ALA A 122 4.67 -4.59 7.78
C ALA A 122 5.46 -5.25 6.65
N ALA A 123 5.07 -5.02 5.39
CA ALA A 123 5.76 -5.56 4.21
C ALA A 123 7.21 -5.07 4.12
N VAL A 124 7.46 -3.77 4.30
CA VAL A 124 8.83 -3.22 4.27
C VAL A 124 9.64 -3.69 5.48
N ALA A 125 9.08 -3.65 6.68
CA ALA A 125 9.77 -4.09 7.90
C ALA A 125 10.16 -5.56 7.86
N GLY A 126 9.36 -6.38 7.20
CA GLY A 126 9.62 -7.80 6.99
C GLY A 126 10.53 -8.12 5.82
N GLY A 127 10.92 -7.13 5.02
CA GLY A 127 11.77 -7.33 3.84
C GLY A 127 11.04 -8.01 2.67
N LEU A 128 9.71 -7.92 2.62
CA LEU A 128 8.92 -8.48 1.53
C LEU A 128 8.99 -7.61 0.26
N VAL A 129 9.27 -6.33 0.43
CA VAL A 129 9.47 -5.33 -0.63
C VAL A 129 10.54 -4.33 -0.22
N ASP A 130 11.11 -3.62 -1.20
CA ASP A 130 12.15 -2.60 -0.95
C ASP A 130 11.54 -1.32 -0.36
N PHE A 131 10.34 -0.93 -0.81
CA PHE A 131 9.60 0.21 -0.28
C PHE A 131 8.08 0.01 -0.46
N ALA A 132 7.28 0.91 0.09
CA ALA A 132 5.83 0.82 -0.08
C ALA A 132 5.17 2.21 -0.11
N LEU A 133 4.05 2.31 -0.82
CA LEU A 133 3.19 3.49 -0.81
C LEU A 133 2.17 3.41 0.32
N GLY A 134 2.01 4.52 1.01
CA GLY A 134 0.96 4.76 1.98
C GLY A 134 0.30 6.13 1.78
N SER A 135 -0.67 6.44 2.62
CA SER A 135 -1.25 7.79 2.71
C SER A 135 -1.15 8.32 4.14
N ASP A 136 -0.94 9.61 4.27
CA ASP A 136 -0.80 10.27 5.56
C ASP A 136 -1.70 11.52 5.60
N THR A 137 -2.82 11.40 6.30
CA THR A 137 -3.75 12.50 6.59
C THR A 137 -3.40 13.11 7.94
N GLY A 138 -3.34 12.28 8.98
CA GLY A 138 -3.02 12.68 10.36
C GLY A 138 -1.83 11.92 10.96
N GLY A 139 -1.04 11.16 10.15
CA GLY A 139 0.08 10.35 10.62
C GLY A 139 0.17 8.97 10.00
N SER A 140 -0.73 8.62 9.07
CA SER A 140 -0.92 7.24 8.61
C SER A 140 0.22 6.63 7.76
N VAL A 141 1.31 7.34 7.51
CA VAL A 141 2.60 6.81 7.05
C VAL A 141 3.61 6.83 8.20
N ARG A 142 3.73 7.97 8.88
CA ARG A 142 4.73 8.19 9.92
C ARG A 142 4.53 7.32 11.16
N ILE A 143 3.27 7.09 11.56
CA ILE A 143 2.92 6.24 12.72
C ILE A 143 3.35 4.79 12.48
N PRO A 144 2.87 4.10 11.42
CA PRO A 144 3.27 2.72 11.19
C PRO A 144 4.77 2.60 10.88
N ALA A 145 5.38 3.55 10.21
CA ALA A 145 6.82 3.56 10.02
C ALA A 145 7.57 3.61 11.36
N SER A 146 7.14 4.47 12.29
CA SER A 146 7.73 4.54 13.64
C SER A 146 7.53 3.23 14.42
N PHE A 147 6.34 2.64 14.38
CA PHE A 147 6.03 1.39 15.10
C PHE A 147 6.80 0.19 14.55
N CYS A 148 7.06 0.19 13.25
CA CYS A 148 7.80 -0.88 12.56
C CYS A 148 9.30 -0.59 12.38
N GLY A 149 9.85 0.48 12.97
CA GLY A 149 11.26 0.81 12.91
C GLY A 149 11.76 1.17 11.51
N LEU A 150 10.96 1.92 10.76
CA LEU A 150 11.22 2.34 9.37
C LEU A 150 11.37 3.85 9.24
N TYR A 151 11.91 4.28 8.12
CA TYR A 151 11.77 5.66 7.67
C TYR A 151 10.42 5.85 6.99
N GLY A 152 9.61 6.81 7.48
CA GLY A 152 8.34 7.20 6.88
C GLY A 152 8.40 8.66 6.45
N LEU A 153 8.16 8.91 5.18
CA LEU A 153 8.16 10.26 4.61
C LEU A 153 6.72 10.73 4.37
N ARG A 154 6.34 11.86 4.96
CA ARG A 154 5.20 12.65 4.55
C ARG A 154 5.69 13.87 3.77
N PRO A 155 5.56 13.91 2.45
CA PRO A 155 5.95 15.07 1.64
C PRO A 155 5.05 16.29 1.93
N THR A 156 5.43 17.43 1.39
CA THR A 156 4.56 18.63 1.37
C THR A 156 3.24 18.31 0.68
N HIS A 157 2.13 18.75 1.30
CA HIS A 157 0.79 18.57 0.73
C HIS A 157 0.71 19.13 -0.69
N GLY A 158 0.06 18.39 -1.58
CA GLY A 158 -0.08 18.75 -3.00
C GLY A 158 1.17 18.52 -3.86
N ARG A 159 2.28 18.00 -3.29
CA ARG A 159 3.48 17.70 -4.08
C ARG A 159 3.29 16.48 -4.98
N ILE A 160 2.53 15.50 -4.53
CA ILE A 160 2.19 14.29 -5.29
C ILE A 160 0.70 14.34 -5.60
N PRO A 161 0.28 14.22 -6.87
CA PRO A 161 -1.14 14.20 -7.25
C PRO A 161 -1.89 13.02 -6.61
N LEU A 162 -3.11 13.28 -6.12
CA LEU A 162 -4.00 12.26 -5.53
C LEU A 162 -4.91 11.57 -6.57
N VAL A 163 -4.55 11.60 -7.84
CA VAL A 163 -5.34 10.98 -8.92
C VAL A 163 -5.30 9.46 -8.77
N GLY A 164 -6.48 8.83 -8.70
CA GLY A 164 -6.63 7.40 -8.49
C GLY A 164 -6.37 6.96 -7.04
N VAL A 165 -6.62 7.85 -6.06
CA VAL A 165 -6.46 7.55 -4.64
C VAL A 165 -7.79 7.69 -3.91
N LEU A 166 -8.19 6.70 -3.14
CA LEU A 166 -9.31 6.81 -2.22
C LEU A 166 -8.95 7.79 -1.10
N MET A 167 -9.60 8.94 -1.11
CA MET A 167 -9.29 10.06 -0.21
C MET A 167 -10.07 9.96 1.10
N GLN A 168 -9.43 10.35 2.21
CA GLN A 168 -10.04 10.49 3.53
C GLN A 168 -10.42 11.96 3.82
N ALA A 169 -9.50 12.88 3.60
CA ALA A 169 -9.67 14.31 3.79
C ALA A 169 -8.75 15.07 2.82
N PRO A 170 -9.24 15.45 1.63
CA PRO A 170 -8.42 15.97 0.53
C PRO A 170 -7.51 17.15 0.89
N SER A 171 -7.93 17.99 1.86
CA SER A 171 -7.14 19.14 2.33
C SER A 171 -5.92 18.74 3.17
N TYR A 172 -5.82 17.48 3.60
CA TYR A 172 -4.75 16.98 4.46
C TYR A 172 -4.04 15.75 3.89
N ASP A 173 -4.69 15.02 2.98
CA ASP A 173 -4.18 13.79 2.43
C ASP A 173 -2.88 14.01 1.66
N THR A 174 -1.91 13.15 1.93
CA THR A 174 -0.61 13.15 1.26
C THR A 174 -0.19 11.72 0.99
N ILE A 175 0.36 11.45 -0.17
CA ILE A 175 1.00 10.17 -0.48
C ILE A 175 2.42 10.20 0.10
N GLY A 176 2.80 9.11 0.72
CA GLY A 176 4.12 8.96 1.28
C GLY A 176 4.61 7.51 1.29
#